data_06e5fea47436b405363ac22efe1fd34b
#
_entry.id   06e5fea47436b405363ac22efe1fd34b
#
_cell.length_a   1.000
_cell.length_b   1.000
_cell.length_c   1.000
_cell.angle_alpha   90.00
_cell.angle_beta   90.00
_cell.angle_gamma   90.00
#
_symmetry.space_group_name_H-M   'P 1'
#
loop_
_entity.id
_entity.type
_entity.pdbx_description
1 polymer ?
#
loop_
_entity_poly.entity_id
_entity_poly.type
_entity_poly.pdbx_seq_one_letter_code
_entity_poly.pdbx_strand_id
1 'polypeptide(L)'
;MSTSLVSRLTRHARLSARAVNHHEGQTPPFLIVFINSICNLTCEHCFYWRNLNQRDDLTYDEFKRLSLELGQIEILNLSGGEPFIRPEFAEICQLFTENNGVKQIYVPTNGYFTDRTEKQLRGVLQSKTLQRFVCEISLDGMPAYHNRFRGNPKSFEKAMETVDMLARLQKEDPRLRIHSNTVAMSENMDEIWELTEYLHDHCPAIEHHNLAIIRGDRKNASLQGPALDRYKKLYEHVAEVWKDREEGRFGSVVEPMLQWAKVKTIETGTQYVPCKAGILSGVVYANGDVSMCETHPPLGNLRRKSFFEIWDSPEAKALRQQIKQKQCFCTNEVFLWPSITFQPVQLTKALVNAKLLQIQASGT
;
A
#
# COMPACT_ATOMS: atom_id res chain seq x y z
N MET A 1 -9.70 21.07 -6.59
CA MET A 1 -11.18 21.24 -6.58
C MET A 1 -11.78 20.20 -5.63
N SER A 2 -12.49 20.62 -4.61
CA SER A 2 -13.19 19.72 -3.66
C SER A 2 -14.28 18.95 -4.43
N THR A 3 -14.18 17.61 -4.46
CA THR A 3 -15.28 16.79 -4.97
C THR A 3 -16.51 16.99 -4.10
N SER A 4 -17.67 17.25 -4.71
CA SER A 4 -18.91 17.48 -3.97
C SER A 4 -19.24 16.26 -3.08
N LEU A 5 -19.93 16.49 -1.96
CA LEU A 5 -20.41 15.41 -1.08
C LEU A 5 -21.22 14.37 -1.84
N VAL A 6 -22.07 14.81 -2.77
CA VAL A 6 -22.87 13.94 -3.64
C VAL A 6 -21.97 13.03 -4.47
N SER A 7 -20.91 13.55 -5.09
CA SER A 7 -19.95 12.75 -5.87
C SER A 7 -19.23 11.68 -5.01
N ARG A 8 -18.87 12.03 -3.76
CA ARG A 8 -18.27 11.09 -2.82
C ARG A 8 -19.22 9.96 -2.42
N LEU A 9 -20.47 10.30 -2.11
CA LEU A 9 -21.50 9.32 -1.74
C LEU A 9 -21.85 8.40 -2.91
N THR A 10 -22.02 8.95 -4.12
CA THR A 10 -22.27 8.16 -5.33
C THR A 10 -21.12 7.20 -5.64
N ARG A 11 -19.86 7.67 -5.52
CA ARG A 11 -18.68 6.83 -5.67
C ARG A 11 -18.67 5.70 -4.62
N HIS A 12 -18.94 6.02 -3.37
CA HIS A 12 -18.97 5.04 -2.28
C HIS A 12 -20.07 3.99 -2.52
N ALA A 13 -21.28 4.41 -2.87
CA ALA A 13 -22.39 3.50 -3.17
C ALA A 13 -22.06 2.55 -4.35
N ARG A 14 -21.47 3.09 -5.43
CA ARG A 14 -21.03 2.30 -6.59
C ARG A 14 -20.01 1.24 -6.20
N LEU A 15 -18.98 1.60 -5.42
CA LEU A 15 -17.95 0.66 -4.99
C LEU A 15 -18.49 -0.36 -3.98
N SER A 16 -19.44 0.03 -3.12
CA SER A 16 -20.11 -0.89 -2.20
C SER A 16 -20.98 -1.90 -2.94
N ALA A 17 -21.72 -1.48 -3.95
CA ALA A 17 -22.47 -2.39 -4.83
C ALA A 17 -21.53 -3.37 -5.55
N ARG A 18 -20.39 -2.86 -6.05
CA ARG A 18 -19.37 -3.68 -6.68
C ARG A 18 -18.73 -4.71 -5.73
N ALA A 19 -18.58 -4.38 -4.45
CA ALA A 19 -18.02 -5.29 -3.44
C ALA A 19 -18.89 -6.54 -3.19
N VAL A 20 -20.15 -6.55 -3.64
CA VAL A 20 -21.06 -7.70 -3.45
C VAL A 20 -20.62 -8.87 -4.32
N ASN A 21 -20.46 -8.65 -5.64
CA ASN A 21 -20.09 -9.69 -6.60
C ASN A 21 -19.15 -9.16 -7.67
N HIS A 22 -18.32 -10.06 -8.22
CA HIS A 22 -17.56 -9.82 -9.44
C HIS A 22 -18.45 -10.03 -10.66
N HIS A 23 -18.28 -9.19 -11.66
CA HIS A 23 -18.85 -9.37 -13.00
C HIS A 23 -17.71 -9.44 -14.03
N GLU A 24 -17.84 -10.30 -15.03
CA GLU A 24 -16.85 -10.47 -16.09
C GLU A 24 -16.54 -9.14 -16.81
N GLY A 25 -15.32 -8.97 -17.25
CA GLY A 25 -14.83 -7.76 -17.93
C GLY A 25 -14.67 -6.54 -17.01
N GLN A 26 -14.75 -6.69 -15.70
CA GLN A 26 -14.60 -5.57 -14.77
C GLN A 26 -13.17 -5.44 -14.25
N THR A 27 -12.55 -4.28 -14.50
CA THR A 27 -11.26 -3.90 -13.94
C THR A 27 -11.34 -3.72 -12.42
N PRO A 28 -10.46 -4.30 -11.59
CA PRO A 28 -10.43 -4.01 -10.16
C PRO A 28 -10.14 -2.52 -9.90
N PRO A 29 -10.96 -1.83 -9.07
CA PRO A 29 -10.79 -0.39 -8.83
C PRO A 29 -9.53 -0.04 -8.04
N PHE A 30 -8.93 -0.98 -7.32
CA PHE A 30 -7.69 -0.83 -6.56
C PHE A 30 -6.66 -1.78 -7.12
N LEU A 31 -5.76 -1.26 -7.96
CA LEU A 31 -4.76 -2.08 -8.64
C LEU A 31 -3.38 -1.84 -8.04
N ILE A 32 -2.69 -2.94 -7.74
CA ILE A 32 -1.28 -2.93 -7.37
C ILE A 32 -0.49 -3.35 -8.60
N VAL A 33 0.48 -2.54 -9.00
CA VAL A 33 1.33 -2.81 -10.16
C VAL A 33 2.79 -2.74 -9.73
N PHE A 34 3.48 -3.86 -9.84
CA PHE A 34 4.92 -3.93 -9.67
C PHE A 34 5.56 -3.51 -10.99
N ILE A 35 6.13 -2.31 -11.03
CA ILE A 35 6.62 -1.71 -12.29
C ILE A 35 8.03 -2.13 -12.67
N ASN A 36 8.76 -2.71 -11.73
CA ASN A 36 10.07 -3.33 -11.97
C ASN A 36 10.39 -4.38 -10.89
N SER A 37 11.38 -5.22 -11.18
CA SER A 37 11.97 -6.15 -10.22
C SER A 37 13.27 -5.61 -9.60
N ILE A 38 13.84 -4.52 -10.14
CA ILE A 38 15.16 -4.04 -9.75
C ILE A 38 15.11 -3.31 -8.40
N CYS A 39 15.99 -3.71 -7.47
CA CYS A 39 16.18 -3.06 -6.19
C CYS A 39 17.66 -2.98 -5.83
N ASN A 40 18.07 -1.89 -5.20
CA ASN A 40 19.42 -1.66 -4.70
C ASN A 40 19.62 -2.14 -3.25
N LEU A 41 18.56 -2.57 -2.56
CA LEU A 41 18.58 -3.02 -1.17
C LEU A 41 18.29 -4.51 -1.06
N THR A 42 18.62 -5.10 0.10
CA THR A 42 18.47 -6.53 0.36
C THR A 42 17.74 -6.80 1.67
N CYS A 43 16.68 -6.04 1.93
CA CYS A 43 15.91 -6.06 3.17
C CYS A 43 15.53 -7.47 3.62
N GLU A 44 15.71 -7.78 4.90
CA GLU A 44 15.45 -9.12 5.45
C GLU A 44 13.97 -9.51 5.42
N HIS A 45 13.05 -8.56 5.58
CA HIS A 45 11.59 -8.79 5.53
C HIS A 45 10.99 -8.76 4.13
N CYS A 46 11.79 -8.55 3.08
CA CYS A 46 11.28 -8.40 1.72
C CYS A 46 10.46 -9.63 1.31
N PHE A 47 9.16 -9.45 1.05
CA PHE A 47 8.28 -10.51 0.57
C PHE A 47 8.40 -10.76 -0.94
N TYR A 48 8.96 -9.79 -1.68
CA TYR A 48 9.19 -9.87 -3.13
C TYR A 48 10.59 -10.40 -3.49
N TRP A 49 11.39 -10.81 -2.51
CA TRP A 49 12.81 -11.14 -2.62
C TRP A 49 13.15 -12.17 -3.70
N ARG A 50 12.27 -13.15 -3.95
CA ARG A 50 12.49 -14.20 -4.98
C ARG A 50 12.44 -13.64 -6.39
N ASN A 51 11.74 -12.53 -6.60
CA ASN A 51 11.54 -11.89 -7.90
C ASN A 51 12.45 -10.68 -8.11
N LEU A 52 13.27 -10.33 -7.10
CA LEU A 52 14.18 -9.19 -7.24
C LEU A 52 15.26 -9.44 -8.27
N ASN A 53 15.56 -8.42 -9.08
CA ASN A 53 16.67 -8.36 -10.03
C ASN A 53 16.63 -9.43 -11.14
N GLN A 54 15.45 -9.98 -11.47
CA GLN A 54 15.28 -11.00 -12.52
C GLN A 54 15.41 -10.43 -13.94
N ARG A 55 15.18 -9.12 -14.13
CA ARG A 55 15.30 -8.41 -15.41
C ARG A 55 14.39 -8.91 -16.54
N ASP A 56 13.26 -9.47 -16.18
CA ASP A 56 12.18 -9.89 -17.09
C ASP A 56 10.95 -8.99 -17.00
N ASP A 57 11.15 -7.76 -16.59
CA ASP A 57 10.11 -6.77 -16.36
C ASP A 57 9.33 -6.45 -17.66
N LEU A 58 8.04 -6.16 -17.51
CA LEU A 58 7.20 -5.64 -18.59
C LEU A 58 7.83 -4.37 -19.17
N THR A 59 7.85 -4.29 -20.50
CA THR A 59 8.27 -3.10 -21.24
C THR A 59 7.24 -1.98 -21.11
N TYR A 60 7.62 -0.76 -21.47
CA TYR A 60 6.67 0.36 -21.55
C TYR A 60 5.48 0.07 -22.46
N ASP A 61 5.71 -0.58 -23.61
CA ASP A 61 4.64 -0.94 -24.55
C ASP A 61 3.69 -2.01 -23.99
N GLU A 62 4.20 -2.92 -23.16
CA GLU A 62 3.37 -3.91 -22.45
C GLU A 62 2.49 -3.22 -21.40
N PHE A 63 3.01 -2.24 -20.64
CA PHE A 63 2.20 -1.41 -19.74
C PHE A 63 1.17 -0.57 -20.50
N LYS A 64 1.54 -0.02 -21.65
CA LYS A 64 0.61 0.71 -22.53
C LYS A 64 -0.55 -0.18 -22.98
N ARG A 65 -0.25 -1.40 -23.46
CA ARG A 65 -1.30 -2.37 -23.81
C ARG A 65 -2.22 -2.69 -22.65
N LEU A 66 -1.65 -2.95 -21.48
CA LEU A 66 -2.42 -3.19 -20.25
C LEU A 66 -3.33 -2.00 -19.91
N SER A 67 -2.81 -0.78 -19.96
CA SER A 67 -3.62 0.42 -19.66
C SER A 67 -4.76 0.63 -20.64
N LEU A 68 -4.58 0.28 -21.92
CA LEU A 68 -5.64 0.36 -22.94
C LEU A 68 -6.71 -0.74 -22.80
N GLU A 69 -6.35 -1.88 -22.25
CA GLU A 69 -7.27 -2.98 -21.99
C GLU A 69 -8.11 -2.73 -20.73
N LEU A 70 -7.52 -2.15 -19.70
CA LEU A 70 -8.19 -1.92 -18.43
C LEU A 70 -9.16 -0.73 -18.49
N GLY A 71 -10.28 -0.86 -17.78
CA GLY A 71 -11.23 0.24 -17.55
C GLY A 71 -10.77 1.16 -16.42
N GLN A 72 -11.74 1.84 -15.78
CA GLN A 72 -11.48 2.81 -14.72
C GLN A 72 -10.83 2.20 -13.47
N ILE A 73 -9.77 2.86 -12.98
CA ILE A 73 -9.06 2.55 -11.74
C ILE A 73 -9.21 3.74 -10.78
N GLU A 74 -9.57 3.47 -9.54
CA GLU A 74 -9.76 4.50 -8.49
C GLU A 74 -8.44 4.88 -7.82
N ILE A 75 -7.64 3.87 -7.45
CA ILE A 75 -6.33 4.02 -6.83
C ILE A 75 -5.37 3.05 -7.49
N LEU A 76 -4.21 3.57 -7.86
CA LEU A 76 -3.09 2.80 -8.34
C LEU A 76 -2.00 2.76 -7.26
N ASN A 77 -1.60 1.56 -6.85
CA ASN A 77 -0.45 1.36 -5.98
C ASN A 77 0.70 0.86 -6.87
N LEU A 78 1.72 1.67 -7.07
CA LEU A 78 2.91 1.27 -7.81
C LEU A 78 3.95 0.73 -6.83
N SER A 79 4.38 -0.50 -7.07
CA SER A 79 5.35 -1.22 -6.24
C SER A 79 6.44 -1.83 -7.12
N GLY A 80 7.24 -2.74 -6.55
CA GLY A 80 8.28 -3.46 -7.28
C GLY A 80 9.46 -3.80 -6.39
N GLY A 81 10.66 -3.75 -6.96
CA GLY A 81 11.90 -3.62 -6.24
C GLY A 81 11.98 -2.23 -5.63
N GLU A 82 12.65 -1.29 -6.31
CA GLU A 82 12.56 0.14 -6.00
C GLU A 82 11.91 0.85 -7.21
N PRO A 83 10.68 1.36 -7.07
CA PRO A 83 9.92 1.88 -8.20
C PRO A 83 10.64 3.03 -8.95
N PHE A 84 11.28 3.93 -8.22
CA PHE A 84 11.96 5.09 -8.83
C PHE A 84 13.24 4.76 -9.60
N ILE A 85 13.72 3.51 -9.56
CA ILE A 85 14.80 3.05 -10.44
C ILE A 85 14.32 2.95 -11.90
N ARG A 86 13.02 2.71 -12.13
CA ARG A 86 12.46 2.58 -13.48
C ARG A 86 12.59 3.88 -14.26
N PRO A 87 13.26 3.88 -15.45
CA PRO A 87 13.41 5.11 -16.22
C PRO A 87 12.09 5.72 -16.68
N GLU A 88 11.13 4.88 -17.09
CA GLU A 88 9.81 5.28 -17.61
C GLU A 88 8.74 5.40 -16.51
N PHE A 89 9.14 5.62 -15.24
CA PHE A 89 8.20 5.70 -14.12
C PHE A 89 7.12 6.77 -14.33
N ALA A 90 7.53 7.98 -14.73
CA ALA A 90 6.61 9.09 -14.94
C ALA A 90 5.64 8.81 -16.09
N GLU A 91 6.15 8.27 -17.19
CA GLU A 91 5.37 7.93 -18.38
C GLU A 91 4.35 6.81 -18.09
N ILE A 92 4.74 5.81 -17.28
CA ILE A 92 3.80 4.76 -16.83
C ILE A 92 2.69 5.35 -15.96
N CYS A 93 3.01 6.27 -15.03
CA CYS A 93 1.99 6.98 -14.27
C CYS A 93 1.02 7.75 -15.19
N GLN A 94 1.53 8.40 -16.23
CA GLN A 94 0.73 9.12 -17.20
C GLN A 94 -0.22 8.19 -17.97
N LEU A 95 0.24 7.02 -18.44
CA LEU A 95 -0.62 6.03 -19.09
C LEU A 95 -1.88 5.74 -18.26
N PHE A 96 -1.72 5.44 -16.98
CA PHE A 96 -2.86 5.09 -16.12
C PHE A 96 -3.72 6.30 -15.74
N THR A 97 -3.14 7.49 -15.61
CA THR A 97 -3.94 8.70 -15.37
C THR A 97 -4.79 9.10 -16.58
N GLU A 98 -4.29 8.90 -17.79
CA GLU A 98 -4.95 9.23 -19.04
C GLU A 98 -5.96 8.14 -19.49
N ASN A 99 -5.52 6.88 -19.54
CA ASN A 99 -6.34 5.80 -20.08
C ASN A 99 -7.35 5.24 -19.07
N ASN A 100 -6.99 5.24 -17.76
CA ASN A 100 -7.79 4.59 -16.72
C ASN A 100 -8.39 5.56 -15.70
N GLY A 101 -8.21 6.87 -15.91
CA GLY A 101 -8.78 7.91 -15.06
C GLY A 101 -8.26 7.89 -13.61
N VAL A 102 -7.06 7.35 -13.38
CA VAL A 102 -6.41 7.29 -12.07
C VAL A 102 -6.21 8.70 -11.52
N LYS A 103 -6.71 8.94 -10.31
CA LYS A 103 -6.59 10.23 -9.61
C LYS A 103 -5.70 10.19 -8.39
N GLN A 104 -5.40 9.00 -7.89
CA GLN A 104 -4.57 8.80 -6.71
C GLN A 104 -3.57 7.68 -6.97
N ILE A 105 -2.29 7.98 -6.72
CA ILE A 105 -1.18 7.02 -6.85
C ILE A 105 -0.47 6.94 -5.51
N TYR A 106 -0.17 5.73 -5.04
CA TYR A 106 0.60 5.44 -3.84
C TYR A 106 1.84 4.67 -4.23
N VAL A 107 3.00 5.07 -3.68
CA VAL A 107 4.29 4.47 -4.06
C VAL A 107 5.17 4.30 -2.82
N PRO A 108 5.35 3.07 -2.34
CA PRO A 108 6.39 2.78 -1.38
C PRO A 108 7.76 2.94 -2.05
N THR A 109 8.68 3.57 -1.35
CA THR A 109 10.07 3.75 -1.79
C THR A 109 11.03 3.61 -0.63
N ASN A 110 12.22 3.09 -0.91
CA ASN A 110 13.29 3.06 0.08
C ASN A 110 14.00 4.43 0.23
N GLY A 111 13.66 5.40 -0.60
CA GLY A 111 14.19 6.76 -0.53
C GLY A 111 15.66 6.92 -0.88
N TYR A 112 16.32 5.91 -1.45
CA TYR A 112 17.77 5.94 -1.67
C TYR A 112 18.22 6.89 -2.82
N PHE A 113 17.39 7.09 -3.82
CA PHE A 113 17.76 7.79 -5.06
C PHE A 113 17.09 9.16 -5.16
N THR A 114 17.49 10.11 -4.32
CA THR A 114 16.87 11.44 -4.17
C THR A 114 16.69 12.17 -5.50
N ASP A 115 17.75 12.38 -6.29
CA ASP A 115 17.69 13.13 -7.53
C ASP A 115 16.81 12.45 -8.60
N ARG A 116 16.86 11.11 -8.64
CA ARG A 116 16.05 10.34 -9.57
C ARG A 116 14.57 10.40 -9.17
N THR A 117 14.28 10.28 -7.88
CA THR A 117 12.93 10.43 -7.34
C THR A 117 12.37 11.81 -7.67
N GLU A 118 13.12 12.87 -7.46
CA GLU A 118 12.70 14.23 -7.80
C GLU A 118 12.38 14.38 -9.30
N LYS A 119 13.29 13.91 -10.16
CA LYS A 119 13.09 13.97 -11.62
C LYS A 119 11.80 13.27 -12.03
N GLN A 120 11.55 12.05 -11.53
CA GLN A 120 10.36 11.28 -11.85
C GLN A 120 9.09 11.95 -11.33
N LEU A 121 9.11 12.44 -10.10
CA LEU A 121 7.95 13.13 -9.52
C LEU A 121 7.59 14.41 -10.27
N ARG A 122 8.57 15.21 -10.68
CA ARG A 122 8.32 16.40 -11.51
C ARG A 122 7.64 16.02 -12.84
N GLY A 123 7.97 14.87 -13.41
CA GLY A 123 7.28 14.31 -14.58
C GLY A 123 5.84 13.91 -14.29
N VAL A 124 5.62 13.15 -13.22
CA VAL A 124 4.27 12.70 -12.80
C VAL A 124 3.34 13.88 -12.49
N LEU A 125 3.85 14.90 -11.82
CA LEU A 125 3.09 16.08 -11.41
C LEU A 125 2.70 17.00 -12.60
N GLN A 126 3.20 16.75 -13.82
CA GLN A 126 2.68 17.40 -15.03
C GLN A 126 1.24 16.91 -15.37
N SER A 127 0.80 15.76 -14.86
CA SER A 127 -0.55 15.27 -15.09
C SER A 127 -1.58 16.25 -14.55
N LYS A 128 -2.54 16.64 -15.39
CA LYS A 128 -3.65 17.56 -15.02
C LYS A 128 -4.80 16.85 -14.32
N THR A 129 -4.87 15.53 -14.45
CA THR A 129 -5.97 14.71 -13.90
C THR A 129 -5.63 14.12 -12.54
N LEU A 130 -4.35 13.96 -12.22
CA LEU A 130 -3.87 13.47 -10.93
C LEU A 130 -4.26 14.45 -9.80
N GLN A 131 -4.88 13.94 -8.76
CA GLN A 131 -5.32 14.73 -7.59
C GLN A 131 -4.44 14.51 -6.37
N ARG A 132 -3.80 13.34 -6.27
CA ARG A 132 -2.93 12.98 -5.13
C ARG A 132 -1.85 12.01 -5.58
N PHE A 133 -0.63 12.28 -5.16
CA PHE A 133 0.48 11.34 -5.22
C PHE A 133 1.05 11.17 -3.82
N VAL A 134 1.13 9.94 -3.32
CA VAL A 134 1.64 9.63 -1.98
C VAL A 134 2.96 8.89 -2.13
N CYS A 135 4.06 9.50 -1.67
CA CYS A 135 5.33 8.82 -1.44
C CYS A 135 5.32 8.22 -0.04
N GLU A 136 5.49 6.90 0.06
CA GLU A 136 5.54 6.17 1.32
C GLU A 136 6.98 5.76 1.59
N ILE A 137 7.70 6.56 2.40
CA ILE A 137 9.10 6.30 2.74
C ILE A 137 9.17 5.12 3.69
N SER A 138 9.86 4.08 3.26
CA SER A 138 9.99 2.83 4.02
C SER A 138 11.11 2.92 5.06
N LEU A 139 10.76 2.95 6.34
CA LEU A 139 11.69 3.07 7.49
C LEU A 139 11.33 2.00 8.53
N ASP A 140 12.30 1.20 9.01
CA ASP A 140 12.03 0.07 9.90
C ASP A 140 12.65 0.22 11.30
N GLY A 141 13.27 1.35 11.61
CA GLY A 141 13.90 1.66 12.88
C GLY A 141 14.90 2.82 12.76
N MET A 142 15.65 3.07 13.81
CA MET A 142 16.70 4.10 13.88
C MET A 142 17.91 3.75 12.98
N PRO A 143 18.80 4.67 12.65
CA PRO A 143 19.83 4.53 11.62
C PRO A 143 20.63 3.21 11.69
N ALA A 144 21.12 2.84 12.85
CA ALA A 144 21.94 1.64 13.00
C ALA A 144 21.18 0.35 12.67
N TYR A 145 19.96 0.22 13.18
CA TYR A 145 19.09 -0.91 12.87
C TYR A 145 18.66 -0.90 11.39
N HIS A 146 18.12 0.22 10.94
CA HIS A 146 17.59 0.36 9.58
C HIS A 146 18.63 0.04 8.51
N ASN A 147 19.85 0.60 8.63
CA ASN A 147 20.93 0.41 7.68
C ASN A 147 21.37 -1.07 7.61
N ARG A 148 21.54 -1.72 8.76
CA ARG A 148 21.87 -3.15 8.84
C ARG A 148 20.76 -4.00 8.25
N PHE A 149 19.51 -3.78 8.63
CA PHE A 149 18.34 -4.54 8.25
C PHE A 149 18.04 -4.47 6.75
N ARG A 150 18.30 -3.31 6.13
CA ARG A 150 18.12 -3.10 4.69
C ARG A 150 19.36 -3.41 3.87
N GLY A 151 20.46 -3.76 4.53
CA GLY A 151 21.69 -4.21 3.87
C GLY A 151 22.47 -3.10 3.16
N ASN A 152 22.34 -1.85 3.63
CA ASN A 152 23.10 -0.71 3.09
C ASN A 152 23.40 0.32 4.20
N PRO A 153 24.70 0.66 4.42
CA PRO A 153 25.11 1.52 5.54
C PRO A 153 24.66 2.98 5.44
N LYS A 154 24.05 3.37 4.34
CA LYS A 154 23.56 4.74 4.08
C LYS A 154 22.08 4.81 3.79
N SER A 155 21.31 3.74 4.01
CA SER A 155 19.90 3.72 3.60
C SER A 155 19.04 4.69 4.38
N PHE A 156 19.30 4.89 5.66
CA PHE A 156 18.57 5.85 6.51
C PHE A 156 18.84 7.29 6.10
N GLU A 157 20.12 7.65 5.99
CA GLU A 157 20.56 9.00 5.63
C GLU A 157 20.01 9.39 4.25
N LYS A 158 20.06 8.46 3.29
CA LYS A 158 19.50 8.68 1.94
C LYS A 158 17.98 8.82 1.95
N ALA A 159 17.29 8.06 2.79
CA ALA A 159 15.86 8.22 2.97
C ALA A 159 15.51 9.60 3.55
N MET A 160 16.29 10.11 4.52
CA MET A 160 16.10 11.44 5.09
C MET A 160 16.40 12.56 4.07
N GLU A 161 17.47 12.44 3.28
CA GLU A 161 17.75 13.37 2.15
C GLU A 161 16.54 13.42 1.19
N THR A 162 15.91 12.27 0.93
CA THR A 162 14.72 12.20 0.07
C THR A 162 13.50 12.81 0.75
N VAL A 163 13.30 12.63 2.06
CA VAL A 163 12.22 13.31 2.81
C VAL A 163 12.37 14.82 2.70
N ASP A 164 13.57 15.36 2.86
CA ASP A 164 13.84 16.80 2.73
C ASP A 164 13.55 17.32 1.31
N MET A 165 13.92 16.56 0.29
CA MET A 165 13.61 16.90 -1.10
C MET A 165 12.08 16.89 -1.33
N LEU A 166 11.39 15.84 -0.87
CA LEU A 166 9.93 15.74 -0.98
C LEU A 166 9.22 16.87 -0.24
N ALA A 167 9.72 17.30 0.92
CA ALA A 167 9.18 18.41 1.69
C ALA A 167 9.27 19.74 0.91
N ARG A 168 10.36 19.96 0.14
CA ARG A 168 10.49 21.11 -0.76
C ARG A 168 9.49 21.01 -1.91
N LEU A 169 9.44 19.85 -2.56
CA LEU A 169 8.55 19.63 -3.71
C LEU A 169 7.07 19.71 -3.32
N GLN A 170 6.69 19.27 -2.12
CA GLN A 170 5.32 19.36 -1.59
C GLN A 170 4.87 20.83 -1.43
N LYS A 171 5.77 21.75 -1.10
CA LYS A 171 5.46 23.18 -1.03
C LYS A 171 5.20 23.79 -2.41
N GLU A 172 5.85 23.23 -3.46
CA GLU A 172 5.60 23.62 -4.85
C GLU A 172 4.30 23.03 -5.40
N ASP A 173 4.00 21.78 -5.04
CA ASP A 173 2.80 21.07 -5.49
C ASP A 173 2.11 20.32 -4.34
N PRO A 174 0.99 20.85 -3.81
CA PRO A 174 0.29 20.27 -2.66
C PRO A 174 -0.45 18.95 -2.98
N ARG A 175 -0.41 18.47 -4.22
CA ARG A 175 -0.91 17.12 -4.57
C ARG A 175 0.03 16.03 -4.09
N LEU A 176 1.32 16.34 -3.91
CA LEU A 176 2.29 15.44 -3.31
C LEU A 176 2.03 15.32 -1.80
N ARG A 177 2.01 14.09 -1.32
CA ARG A 177 1.86 13.74 0.09
C ARG A 177 3.01 12.83 0.50
N ILE A 178 3.46 12.95 1.74
CA ILE A 178 4.58 12.20 2.27
C ILE A 178 4.08 11.40 3.48
N HIS A 179 4.20 10.08 3.37
CA HIS A 179 3.94 9.16 4.47
C HIS A 179 5.22 8.40 4.79
N SER A 180 5.35 7.90 6.01
CA SER A 180 6.30 6.86 6.35
C SER A 180 5.58 5.52 6.49
N ASN A 181 6.27 4.44 6.16
CA ASN A 181 5.75 3.09 6.26
C ASN A 181 6.77 2.21 6.97
N THR A 182 6.36 1.57 8.05
CA THR A 182 7.19 0.73 8.90
C THR A 182 6.56 -0.65 9.04
N VAL A 183 7.38 -1.70 8.95
CA VAL A 183 6.93 -3.08 9.16
C VAL A 183 7.31 -3.53 10.57
N ALA A 184 6.29 -3.72 11.42
CA ALA A 184 6.47 -4.20 12.80
C ALA A 184 6.78 -5.70 12.82
N MET A 185 7.84 -6.03 13.55
CA MET A 185 8.35 -7.37 13.81
C MET A 185 8.69 -7.50 15.31
N SER A 186 8.83 -8.72 15.79
CA SER A 186 9.18 -8.96 17.19
C SER A 186 10.47 -8.26 17.64
N GLU A 187 11.41 -8.10 16.72
CA GLU A 187 12.77 -7.60 17.02
C GLU A 187 12.93 -6.09 16.89
N ASN A 188 12.02 -5.36 16.21
CA ASN A 188 12.18 -3.92 15.96
C ASN A 188 11.16 -3.03 16.69
N MET A 189 10.44 -3.56 17.67
CA MET A 189 9.38 -2.81 18.35
C MET A 189 9.90 -1.55 19.07
N ASP A 190 11.05 -1.64 19.73
CA ASP A 190 11.66 -0.52 20.45
C ASP A 190 12.27 0.49 19.45
N GLU A 191 12.84 0.00 18.35
CA GLU A 191 13.35 0.82 17.24
C GLU A 191 12.23 1.64 16.59
N ILE A 192 11.04 1.05 16.42
CA ILE A 192 9.87 1.76 15.85
C ILE A 192 9.36 2.81 16.84
N TRP A 193 9.40 2.52 18.15
CA TRP A 193 9.02 3.48 19.18
C TRP A 193 9.85 4.76 19.08
N GLU A 194 11.17 4.63 19.08
CA GLU A 194 12.09 5.76 18.92
C GLU A 194 11.94 6.45 17.55
N LEU A 195 11.80 5.67 16.48
CA LEU A 195 11.58 6.20 15.13
C LEU A 195 10.30 7.05 15.05
N THR A 196 9.24 6.64 15.73
CA THR A 196 7.96 7.35 15.76
C THR A 196 8.13 8.78 16.28
N GLU A 197 8.82 8.92 17.41
CA GLU A 197 9.13 10.22 18.03
C GLU A 197 10.10 11.02 17.14
N TYR A 198 11.17 10.38 16.67
CA TYR A 198 12.14 11.02 15.77
C TYR A 198 11.50 11.63 14.52
N LEU A 199 10.65 10.87 13.84
CA LEU A 199 9.98 11.34 12.62
C LEU A 199 8.98 12.47 12.91
N HIS A 200 8.27 12.39 14.02
CA HIS A 200 7.38 13.45 14.45
C HIS A 200 8.16 14.75 14.72
N ASP A 201 9.26 14.69 15.44
CA ASP A 201 9.98 15.89 15.88
C ASP A 201 10.82 16.52 14.75
N HIS A 202 11.39 15.69 13.86
CA HIS A 202 12.37 16.15 12.86
C HIS A 202 11.85 16.19 11.43
N CYS A 203 10.72 15.52 11.11
CA CYS A 203 10.20 15.42 9.75
C CYS A 203 8.76 15.97 9.64
N PRO A 204 8.54 17.31 9.80
CA PRO A 204 7.20 17.90 9.84
C PRO A 204 6.40 17.76 8.54
N ALA A 205 7.05 17.42 7.43
CA ALA A 205 6.39 17.21 6.14
C ALA A 205 5.74 15.82 6.01
N ILE A 206 6.14 14.85 6.85
CA ILE A 206 5.48 13.55 6.90
C ILE A 206 4.12 13.72 7.57
N GLU A 207 3.06 13.32 6.87
CA GLU A 207 1.68 13.55 7.30
C GLU A 207 1.06 12.34 8.00
N HIS A 208 1.62 11.16 7.80
CA HIS A 208 1.12 9.89 8.33
C HIS A 208 2.26 8.91 8.51
N HIS A 209 2.25 8.19 9.64
CA HIS A 209 3.18 7.11 9.94
C HIS A 209 2.43 5.78 9.97
N ASN A 210 2.51 5.03 8.87
CA ASN A 210 1.82 3.75 8.72
C ASN A 210 2.60 2.62 9.42
N LEU A 211 1.89 1.82 10.20
CA LEU A 211 2.43 0.68 10.93
C LEU A 211 1.86 -0.63 10.38
N ALA A 212 2.59 -1.27 9.46
CA ALA A 212 2.27 -2.60 8.94
C ALA A 212 2.76 -3.70 9.88
N ILE A 213 2.17 -4.90 9.78
CA ILE A 213 2.68 -6.11 10.45
C ILE A 213 3.33 -7.01 9.42
N ILE A 214 4.50 -7.58 9.75
CA ILE A 214 5.21 -8.50 8.86
C ILE A 214 4.29 -9.65 8.39
N ARG A 215 4.36 -9.96 7.10
CA ARG A 215 3.51 -10.96 6.46
C ARG A 215 4.20 -11.65 5.29
N GLY A 216 3.58 -12.72 4.81
CA GLY A 216 3.98 -13.41 3.57
C GLY A 216 5.29 -14.19 3.67
N ASP A 217 5.75 -14.67 2.50
CA ASP A 217 7.08 -15.25 2.34
C ASP A 217 8.12 -14.11 2.38
N ARG A 218 9.15 -14.26 3.20
CA ARG A 218 10.15 -13.22 3.45
C ARG A 218 11.56 -13.79 3.32
N LYS A 219 12.50 -12.93 2.94
CA LYS A 219 13.89 -13.34 2.72
C LYS A 219 14.48 -14.00 3.96
N ASN A 220 14.32 -13.40 5.13
CA ASN A 220 14.68 -14.01 6.40
C ASN A 220 13.45 -14.69 7.03
N ALA A 221 13.34 -16.00 6.84
CA ALA A 221 12.21 -16.78 7.34
C ALA A 221 12.13 -16.86 8.89
N SER A 222 13.20 -16.50 9.61
CA SER A 222 13.21 -16.50 11.08
C SER A 222 12.47 -15.31 11.70
N LEU A 223 12.26 -14.23 10.95
CA LEU A 223 11.54 -13.06 11.43
C LEU A 223 10.11 -13.43 11.84
N GLN A 224 9.68 -12.93 12.99
CA GLN A 224 8.35 -13.20 13.54
C GLN A 224 7.53 -11.91 13.66
N GLY A 225 6.21 -12.05 13.61
CA GLY A 225 5.31 -10.97 13.96
C GLY A 225 5.46 -10.57 15.43
N PRO A 226 5.13 -9.33 15.80
CA PRO A 226 5.21 -8.88 17.17
C PRO A 226 4.20 -9.60 18.07
N ALA A 227 4.53 -9.73 19.37
CA ALA A 227 3.53 -10.10 20.36
C ALA A 227 2.39 -9.06 20.35
N LEU A 228 1.15 -9.53 20.37
CA LEU A 228 0.00 -8.69 20.08
C LEU A 228 -0.19 -7.56 21.10
N ASP A 229 0.10 -7.82 22.36
CA ASP A 229 -0.02 -6.79 23.42
C ASP A 229 1.05 -5.71 23.25
N ARG A 230 2.28 -6.07 22.85
CA ARG A 230 3.32 -5.09 22.50
C ARG A 230 2.92 -4.27 21.27
N TYR A 231 2.35 -4.94 20.26
CA TYR A 231 1.89 -4.25 19.07
C TYR A 231 0.77 -3.24 19.36
N LYS A 232 -0.21 -3.60 20.20
CA LYS A 232 -1.26 -2.67 20.62
C LYS A 232 -0.69 -1.44 21.31
N LYS A 233 0.25 -1.61 22.26
CA LYS A 233 0.92 -0.50 22.95
C LYS A 233 1.72 0.39 21.98
N LEU A 234 2.42 -0.22 21.02
CA LEU A 234 3.14 0.55 19.99
C LEU A 234 2.18 1.37 19.15
N TYR A 235 1.06 0.78 18.73
CA TYR A 235 0.05 1.50 17.96
C TYR A 235 -0.58 2.65 18.76
N GLU A 236 -0.88 2.44 20.04
CA GLU A 236 -1.38 3.49 20.95
C GLU A 236 -0.38 4.65 21.03
N HIS A 237 0.91 4.34 21.16
CA HIS A 237 1.97 5.34 21.15
C HIS A 237 2.05 6.11 19.82
N VAL A 238 2.05 5.41 18.69
CA VAL A 238 2.01 6.05 17.35
C VAL A 238 0.81 6.96 17.22
N ALA A 239 -0.37 6.50 17.62
CA ALA A 239 -1.61 7.26 17.52
C ALA A 239 -1.60 8.52 18.40
N GLU A 240 -1.00 8.47 19.60
CA GLU A 240 -0.89 9.63 20.49
C GLU A 240 0.14 10.65 19.97
N VAL A 241 1.32 10.19 19.56
CA VAL A 241 2.39 11.06 19.02
C VAL A 241 1.93 11.78 17.76
N TRP A 242 1.20 11.09 16.87
CA TRP A 242 0.80 11.64 15.57
C TRP A 242 -0.59 12.29 15.56
N LYS A 243 -1.27 12.37 16.69
CA LYS A 243 -2.64 12.86 16.81
C LYS A 243 -2.84 14.25 16.21
N ASP A 244 -1.94 15.19 16.50
CA ASP A 244 -1.98 16.57 16.01
C ASP A 244 -1.89 16.66 14.48
N ARG A 245 -1.14 15.77 13.84
CA ARG A 245 -0.97 15.71 12.38
C ARG A 245 -2.12 15.03 11.67
N GLU A 246 -2.77 14.09 12.33
CA GLU A 246 -3.82 13.25 11.73
C GLU A 246 -5.23 13.77 12.01
N GLU A 247 -5.42 14.61 13.03
CA GLU A 247 -6.73 15.11 13.42
C GLU A 247 -7.46 15.81 12.26
N GLY A 248 -8.72 15.41 12.04
CA GLY A 248 -9.54 15.93 10.93
C GLY A 248 -9.18 15.37 9.54
N ARG A 249 -8.16 14.52 9.42
CA ARG A 249 -7.79 13.86 8.15
C ARG A 249 -8.45 12.49 8.05
N PHE A 250 -8.50 11.97 6.83
CA PHE A 250 -9.06 10.65 6.56
C PHE A 250 -8.30 9.53 7.31
N GLY A 251 -6.99 9.68 7.51
CA GLY A 251 -6.14 8.75 8.28
C GLY A 251 -6.64 8.56 9.70
N SER A 252 -7.04 9.61 10.40
CA SER A 252 -7.56 9.53 11.78
C SER A 252 -8.82 8.67 11.95
N VAL A 253 -9.52 8.37 10.86
CA VAL A 253 -10.70 7.49 10.87
C VAL A 253 -10.37 6.10 10.36
N VAL A 254 -9.57 6.01 9.30
CA VAL A 254 -9.29 4.74 8.61
C VAL A 254 -8.24 3.92 9.34
N GLU A 255 -7.20 4.57 9.86
CA GLU A 255 -6.11 3.87 10.52
C GLU A 255 -6.57 3.07 11.76
N PRO A 256 -7.34 3.62 12.70
CA PRO A 256 -7.89 2.84 13.82
C PRO A 256 -8.73 1.64 13.37
N MET A 257 -9.48 1.76 12.26
CA MET A 257 -10.26 0.66 11.70
C MET A 257 -9.35 -0.45 11.13
N LEU A 258 -8.27 -0.08 10.45
CA LEU A 258 -7.28 -1.03 9.93
C LEU A 258 -6.58 -1.75 11.06
N GLN A 259 -6.13 -1.03 12.07
CA GLN A 259 -5.46 -1.60 13.24
C GLN A 259 -6.36 -2.57 14.00
N TRP A 260 -7.62 -2.19 14.23
CA TRP A 260 -8.61 -3.10 14.80
C TRP A 260 -8.77 -4.37 13.97
N ALA A 261 -8.90 -4.25 12.65
CA ALA A 261 -9.08 -5.42 11.77
C ALA A 261 -7.84 -6.33 11.75
N LYS A 262 -6.62 -5.76 11.75
CA LYS A 262 -5.36 -6.51 11.83
C LYS A 262 -5.27 -7.30 13.14
N VAL A 263 -5.51 -6.64 14.27
CA VAL A 263 -5.51 -7.26 15.60
C VAL A 263 -6.51 -8.40 15.65
N LYS A 264 -7.77 -8.17 15.25
CA LYS A 264 -8.81 -9.21 15.24
C LYS A 264 -8.48 -10.38 14.30
N THR A 265 -7.86 -10.12 13.18
CA THR A 265 -7.43 -11.18 12.25
C THR A 265 -6.36 -12.07 12.88
N ILE A 266 -5.40 -11.49 13.61
CA ILE A 266 -4.35 -12.26 14.30
C ILE A 266 -4.93 -13.01 15.49
N GLU A 267 -5.75 -12.37 16.33
CA GLU A 267 -6.40 -12.99 17.50
C GLU A 267 -7.24 -14.22 17.14
N THR A 268 -7.92 -14.15 16.01
CA THR A 268 -8.86 -15.23 15.60
C THR A 268 -8.24 -16.25 14.66
N GLY A 269 -7.08 -15.95 14.06
CA GLY A 269 -6.45 -16.79 13.03
C GLY A 269 -7.33 -16.96 11.79
N THR A 270 -8.25 -16.02 11.53
CA THR A 270 -9.21 -16.12 10.43
C THR A 270 -9.35 -14.79 9.69
N GLN A 271 -10.01 -14.82 8.53
CA GLN A 271 -10.45 -13.63 7.80
C GLN A 271 -11.59 -12.95 8.58
N TYR A 272 -11.24 -12.09 9.57
CA TYR A 272 -12.22 -11.41 10.43
C TYR A 272 -13.09 -10.44 9.63
N VAL A 273 -12.49 -9.64 8.76
CA VAL A 273 -13.18 -8.85 7.73
C VAL A 273 -13.22 -9.66 6.45
N PRO A 274 -14.39 -9.94 5.85
CA PRO A 274 -14.48 -10.67 4.59
C PRO A 274 -13.69 -9.96 3.48
N CYS A 275 -12.63 -10.60 2.98
CA CYS A 275 -11.73 -10.04 2.00
C CYS A 275 -12.41 -9.85 0.63
N LYS A 276 -12.07 -8.77 -0.07
CA LYS A 276 -12.57 -8.42 -1.42
C LYS A 276 -11.47 -8.44 -2.49
N ALA A 277 -10.35 -9.12 -2.21
CA ALA A 277 -9.36 -9.42 -3.24
C ALA A 277 -10.01 -10.21 -4.39
N GLY A 278 -9.60 -9.93 -5.62
CA GLY A 278 -10.21 -10.51 -6.81
C GLY A 278 -11.55 -9.87 -7.23
N ILE A 279 -12.09 -8.92 -6.46
CA ILE A 279 -13.28 -8.13 -6.78
C ILE A 279 -12.93 -6.64 -6.80
N LEU A 280 -12.47 -6.13 -5.66
CA LEU A 280 -12.08 -4.73 -5.53
C LEU A 280 -10.60 -4.50 -5.76
N SER A 281 -9.75 -5.48 -5.52
CA SER A 281 -8.30 -5.34 -5.64
C SER A 281 -7.70 -6.46 -6.47
N GLY A 282 -6.59 -6.16 -7.17
CA GLY A 282 -5.81 -7.11 -7.96
C GLY A 282 -4.34 -6.70 -8.01
N VAL A 283 -3.49 -7.60 -8.49
CA VAL A 283 -2.03 -7.41 -8.57
C VAL A 283 -1.55 -7.77 -9.97
N VAL A 284 -0.70 -6.92 -10.54
CA VAL A 284 0.11 -7.21 -11.72
C VAL A 284 1.57 -7.11 -11.32
N TYR A 285 2.31 -8.20 -11.45
CA TYR A 285 3.74 -8.25 -11.14
C TYR A 285 4.61 -7.76 -12.31
N ALA A 286 5.85 -7.42 -12.00
CA ALA A 286 6.78 -6.83 -12.96
C ALA A 286 7.02 -7.72 -14.19
N ASN A 287 7.02 -9.03 -14.03
CA ASN A 287 7.17 -10.02 -15.10
C ASN A 287 5.87 -10.27 -15.91
N GLY A 288 4.79 -9.57 -15.59
CA GLY A 288 3.49 -9.71 -16.24
C GLY A 288 2.56 -10.75 -15.62
N ASP A 289 2.93 -11.37 -14.51
CA ASP A 289 2.04 -12.26 -13.78
C ASP A 289 0.87 -11.48 -13.15
N VAL A 290 -0.32 -12.06 -13.21
CA VAL A 290 -1.55 -11.47 -12.63
C VAL A 290 -2.03 -12.33 -11.48
N SER A 291 -2.31 -11.70 -10.33
CA SER A 291 -2.84 -12.36 -9.13
C SER A 291 -4.00 -11.56 -8.51
N MET A 292 -4.80 -12.21 -7.68
CA MET A 292 -5.84 -11.51 -6.89
C MET A 292 -5.27 -10.78 -5.68
N CYS A 293 -4.19 -11.30 -5.11
CA CYS A 293 -3.47 -10.67 -4.01
C CYS A 293 -2.02 -11.16 -3.96
N GLU A 294 -1.21 -10.56 -3.09
CA GLU A 294 0.21 -10.88 -2.95
C GLU A 294 0.51 -12.22 -2.27
N THR A 295 -0.47 -12.89 -1.68
CA THR A 295 -0.29 -14.15 -0.94
C THR A 295 -0.70 -15.40 -1.73
N HIS A 296 -1.42 -15.22 -2.83
CA HIS A 296 -1.81 -16.33 -3.71
C HIS A 296 -0.90 -16.39 -4.95
N PRO A 297 -0.70 -17.58 -5.51
CA PRO A 297 0.08 -17.72 -6.73
C PRO A 297 -0.57 -16.99 -7.91
N PRO A 298 0.20 -16.62 -8.93
CA PRO A 298 -0.33 -16.03 -10.15
C PRO A 298 -1.34 -16.93 -10.85
N LEU A 299 -2.37 -16.30 -11.44
CA LEU A 299 -3.42 -16.95 -12.22
C LEU A 299 -3.03 -17.10 -13.70
N GLY A 300 -2.11 -16.29 -14.17
CA GLY A 300 -1.63 -16.26 -15.55
C GLY A 300 -0.68 -15.11 -15.78
N ASN A 301 -0.22 -14.95 -17.04
CA ASN A 301 0.77 -13.97 -17.43
C ASN A 301 0.33 -13.18 -18.66
N LEU A 302 0.49 -11.85 -18.63
CA LEU A 302 0.05 -10.90 -19.68
C LEU A 302 0.75 -11.07 -21.02
N ARG A 303 1.88 -11.76 -21.07
CA ARG A 303 2.56 -12.11 -22.33
C ARG A 303 1.92 -13.28 -23.06
N ARG A 304 1.02 -14.02 -22.38
CA ARG A 304 0.35 -15.23 -22.93
C ARG A 304 -1.15 -15.02 -23.13
N LYS A 305 -1.79 -14.22 -22.29
CA LYS A 305 -3.24 -13.97 -22.28
C LYS A 305 -3.51 -12.50 -21.96
N SER A 306 -4.63 -11.97 -22.38
CA SER A 306 -5.10 -10.66 -21.96
C SER A 306 -5.46 -10.64 -20.48
N PHE A 307 -5.54 -9.45 -19.87
CA PHE A 307 -5.90 -9.31 -18.46
C PHE A 307 -7.24 -9.99 -18.15
N PHE A 308 -8.26 -9.79 -18.97
CA PHE A 308 -9.59 -10.35 -18.70
C PHE A 308 -9.67 -11.85 -18.96
N GLU A 309 -8.92 -12.42 -19.92
CA GLU A 309 -8.80 -13.87 -20.06
C GLU A 309 -8.22 -14.54 -18.81
N ILE A 310 -7.30 -13.87 -18.11
CA ILE A 310 -6.73 -14.31 -16.81
C ILE A 310 -7.73 -14.05 -15.69
N TRP A 311 -8.24 -12.82 -15.61
CA TRP A 311 -9.05 -12.34 -14.50
C TRP A 311 -10.40 -13.03 -14.39
N ASP A 312 -10.98 -13.47 -15.52
CA ASP A 312 -12.28 -14.13 -15.59
C ASP A 312 -12.18 -15.65 -15.84
N SER A 313 -10.96 -16.20 -15.78
CA SER A 313 -10.70 -17.62 -15.95
C SER A 313 -11.41 -18.51 -14.91
N PRO A 314 -11.58 -19.81 -15.19
CA PRO A 314 -12.11 -20.77 -14.21
C PRO A 314 -11.30 -20.79 -12.91
N GLU A 315 -9.98 -20.70 -12.99
CA GLU A 315 -9.06 -20.66 -11.86
C GLU A 315 -9.29 -19.39 -11.01
N ALA A 316 -9.51 -18.25 -11.66
CA ALA A 316 -9.84 -17.00 -11.00
C ALA A 316 -11.21 -17.08 -10.29
N LYS A 317 -12.22 -17.71 -10.90
CA LYS A 317 -13.53 -17.95 -10.28
C LYS A 317 -13.42 -18.85 -9.06
N ALA A 318 -12.63 -19.92 -9.15
CA ALA A 318 -12.37 -20.84 -8.05
C ALA A 318 -11.67 -20.14 -6.88
N LEU A 319 -10.63 -19.33 -7.16
CA LEU A 319 -9.91 -18.59 -6.12
C LEU A 319 -10.80 -17.54 -5.43
N ARG A 320 -11.65 -16.81 -6.16
CA ARG A 320 -12.65 -15.91 -5.54
C ARG A 320 -13.57 -16.65 -4.58
N GLN A 321 -13.98 -17.86 -4.94
CA GLN A 321 -14.82 -18.69 -4.06
C GLN A 321 -14.08 -19.13 -2.80
N GLN A 322 -12.80 -19.51 -2.90
CA GLN A 322 -11.95 -19.84 -1.74
C GLN A 322 -11.80 -18.62 -0.81
N ILE A 323 -11.53 -17.43 -1.35
CA ILE A 323 -11.44 -16.19 -0.59
C ILE A 323 -12.77 -15.89 0.12
N LYS A 324 -13.90 -16.03 -0.59
CA LYS A 324 -15.25 -15.84 -0.03
C LYS A 324 -15.56 -16.82 1.10
N GLN A 325 -15.07 -18.06 1.00
CA GLN A 325 -15.19 -19.11 2.01
C GLN A 325 -14.20 -18.95 3.17
N LYS A 326 -13.40 -17.87 3.19
CA LYS A 326 -12.42 -17.57 4.24
C LYS A 326 -11.32 -18.64 4.40
N GLN A 327 -10.90 -19.28 3.30
CA GLN A 327 -9.84 -20.28 3.31
C GLN A 327 -8.43 -19.70 3.46
N CYS A 328 -8.32 -18.39 3.49
CA CYS A 328 -7.09 -17.63 3.75
C CYS A 328 -7.36 -16.44 4.65
N PHE A 329 -6.31 -15.89 5.27
CA PHE A 329 -6.37 -14.64 6.01
C PHE A 329 -5.01 -13.94 5.96
N CYS A 330 -5.01 -12.62 6.09
CA CYS A 330 -3.79 -11.82 6.18
C CYS A 330 -4.09 -10.44 6.80
N THR A 331 -3.04 -9.71 7.14
CA THR A 331 -3.10 -8.35 7.68
C THR A 331 -2.75 -7.29 6.64
N ASN A 332 -2.76 -7.62 5.35
CA ASN A 332 -2.35 -6.69 4.29
C ASN A 332 -3.35 -5.55 4.13
N GLU A 333 -2.90 -4.36 4.42
CA GLU A 333 -3.70 -3.13 4.46
C GLU A 333 -4.31 -2.77 3.11
N VAL A 334 -3.57 -2.98 2.03
CA VAL A 334 -4.04 -2.67 0.66
C VAL A 334 -5.30 -3.47 0.30
N PHE A 335 -5.49 -4.65 0.90
CA PHE A 335 -6.69 -5.48 0.72
C PHE A 335 -7.71 -5.29 1.84
N LEU A 336 -7.27 -5.03 3.09
CA LEU A 336 -8.15 -4.78 4.23
C LEU A 336 -8.92 -3.47 4.08
N TRP A 337 -8.22 -2.39 3.67
CA TRP A 337 -8.83 -1.07 3.54
C TRP A 337 -10.09 -1.08 2.62
N PRO A 338 -10.04 -1.57 1.37
CA PRO A 338 -11.24 -1.62 0.53
C PRO A 338 -12.29 -2.58 1.08
N SER A 339 -11.84 -3.68 1.72
CA SER A 339 -12.74 -4.67 2.30
C SER A 339 -13.52 -4.12 3.49
N ILE A 340 -12.94 -3.24 4.30
CA ILE A 340 -13.65 -2.55 5.38
C ILE A 340 -14.58 -1.48 4.79
N THR A 341 -14.02 -0.60 3.96
CA THR A 341 -14.66 0.64 3.53
C THR A 341 -15.90 0.38 2.67
N PHE A 342 -15.87 -0.59 1.77
CA PHE A 342 -16.95 -0.83 0.81
C PHE A 342 -17.88 -1.99 1.16
N GLN A 343 -17.84 -2.45 2.41
CA GLN A 343 -18.84 -3.35 2.97
C GLN A 343 -19.57 -2.64 4.14
N PRO A 344 -20.79 -2.12 3.95
CA PRO A 344 -21.44 -1.24 4.94
C PRO A 344 -21.49 -1.83 6.37
N VAL A 345 -21.78 -3.12 6.50
CA VAL A 345 -21.78 -3.81 7.80
C VAL A 345 -20.40 -3.82 8.44
N GLN A 346 -19.34 -4.04 7.65
CA GLN A 346 -17.97 -4.05 8.17
C GLN A 346 -17.51 -2.64 8.52
N LEU A 347 -17.85 -1.66 7.70
CA LEU A 347 -17.56 -0.26 7.97
C LEU A 347 -18.19 0.19 9.29
N THR A 348 -19.48 -0.10 9.52
CA THR A 348 -20.17 0.23 10.78
C THR A 348 -19.52 -0.46 11.98
N LYS A 349 -19.23 -1.76 11.86
CA LYS A 349 -18.52 -2.51 12.92
C LYS A 349 -17.15 -1.89 13.23
N ALA A 350 -16.37 -1.59 12.20
CA ALA A 350 -15.04 -1.00 12.37
C ALA A 350 -15.10 0.37 13.04
N LEU A 351 -16.03 1.25 12.63
CA LEU A 351 -16.21 2.58 13.21
C LEU A 351 -16.58 2.52 14.69
N VAL A 352 -17.49 1.59 15.08
CA VAL A 352 -17.90 1.44 16.48
C VAL A 352 -16.74 0.90 17.33
N ASN A 353 -16.05 -0.14 16.86
CA ASN A 353 -15.00 -0.78 17.64
C ASN A 353 -13.70 0.05 17.67
N ALA A 354 -13.37 0.80 16.62
CA ALA A 354 -12.23 1.72 16.62
C ALA A 354 -12.41 2.84 17.67
N LYS A 355 -13.62 3.36 17.83
CA LYS A 355 -13.93 4.33 18.89
C LYS A 355 -13.82 3.76 20.29
N LEU A 356 -14.22 2.50 20.49
CA LEU A 356 -14.12 1.83 21.79
C LEU A 356 -12.66 1.60 22.19
N LEU A 357 -11.78 1.30 21.24
CA LEU A 357 -10.33 1.18 21.50
C LEU A 357 -9.71 2.53 21.93
N GLN A 358 -10.12 3.64 21.30
CA GLN A 358 -9.66 4.98 21.68
C GLN A 358 -10.16 5.43 23.07
N ILE A 359 -11.38 5.02 23.48
CA ILE A 359 -11.95 5.34 24.80
C ILE A 359 -11.26 4.56 25.91
N GLN A 360 -10.85 3.30 25.66
CA GLN A 360 -10.10 2.51 26.62
C GLN A 360 -8.68 3.03 26.87
N ALA A 361 -8.04 3.60 25.86
CA ALA A 361 -6.73 4.21 25.97
C ALA A 361 -6.76 5.57 26.72
N SER A 362 -7.87 6.32 26.68
CA SER A 362 -8.04 7.60 27.38
C SER A 362 -8.55 7.48 28.82
N GLY A 363 -8.80 6.29 29.31
CA GLY A 363 -9.37 6.00 30.65
C GLY A 363 -8.40 5.35 31.64
N THR A 364 -7.11 5.23 31.31
CA THR A 364 -6.03 4.76 32.20
C THR A 364 -4.98 5.83 32.32
#